data_e7a6c379fe36b1bd09821f2ed5dfccf8
#
_entry.id   e7a6c379fe36b1bd09821f2ed5dfccf8
#
_cell.length_a   1.000
_cell.length_b   1.000
_cell.length_c   1.000
_cell.angle_alpha   90.00
_cell.angle_beta   90.00
_cell.angle_gamma   90.00
#
_symmetry.space_group_name_H-M   'P 1'
#
loop_
_entity.id
_entity.type
_entity.pdbx_description
1 polymer ?
#
loop_
_entity_poly.entity_id
_entity_poly.type
_entity_poly.pdbx_seq_one_letter_code
_entity_poly.pdbx_strand_id
1 'polypeptide(L)'
;RYRSSAASDVYKRQEEQKERHEKGDKWVGTGGTSPYGNAGSNPEGIRVDGEGKQNKAVKVWQQRDYKNLDDSIELGTRNIKMALRRLRKFARQGIEEEFDLDGTIKHTAKNAGLLDIKMIAEKQNAVKVLVFFDVGGSMDPHIKVCEELFSAVKTEFKHLEYFYFHNFIYESVWKDNKRRHNERIKTDDILHKYGADYKVIFVGDATMAPYEITNPGGSIEHWNEEAGSLWMKKITTIYDKVAWLNPVPSEHWDYSASIDITRTLIEDRMYGLTLKGLEDSMSYLSK
;
A
#
# COMPACT_ATOMS: atom_id res chain seq x y z
N ARG A 1 -18.46 -9.68 26.88
CA ARG A 1 -17.13 -9.17 27.33
C ARG A 1 -16.03 -9.98 26.67
N TYR A 2 -15.79 -9.76 25.39
CA TYR A 2 -14.61 -10.26 24.67
C TYR A 2 -14.05 -9.09 23.88
N ARG A 3 -13.16 -8.33 24.53
CA ARG A 3 -12.25 -7.41 23.88
C ARG A 3 -10.87 -7.58 24.51
N SER A 4 -10.21 -8.70 24.19
CA SER A 4 -8.78 -8.70 24.12
C SER A 4 -8.45 -8.18 22.73
N SER A 5 -8.07 -6.94 22.60
CA SER A 5 -7.64 -6.42 21.31
C SER A 5 -6.35 -7.14 20.91
N ALA A 6 -6.18 -7.43 19.62
CA ALA A 6 -4.95 -8.00 19.08
C ALA A 6 -3.67 -7.26 19.56
N ALA A 7 -3.78 -5.94 19.77
CA ALA A 7 -2.73 -5.11 20.36
C ALA A 7 -2.33 -5.53 21.78
N SER A 8 -3.31 -5.83 22.67
CA SER A 8 -3.01 -6.30 24.02
C SER A 8 -2.24 -7.63 24.03
N ASP A 9 -2.52 -8.49 23.08
CA ASP A 9 -1.85 -9.80 22.96
C ASP A 9 -0.43 -9.64 22.41
N VAL A 10 -0.19 -8.66 21.54
CA VAL A 10 1.15 -8.32 21.02
C VAL A 10 2.05 -7.78 22.14
N TYR A 11 1.53 -6.88 22.97
CA TYR A 11 2.33 -6.36 24.11
C TYR A 11 2.70 -7.45 25.12
N LYS A 12 1.79 -8.36 25.43
CA LYS A 12 2.08 -9.51 26.32
C LYS A 12 3.14 -10.44 25.75
N ARG A 13 3.29 -10.49 24.42
CA ARG A 13 4.29 -11.30 23.74
C ARG A 13 5.70 -10.71 23.80
N GLN A 14 5.84 -9.40 23.92
CA GLN A 14 7.14 -8.72 23.92
C GLN A 14 7.93 -8.92 25.23
N GLU A 15 7.30 -9.39 26.30
CA GLU A 15 7.98 -9.79 27.51
C GLU A 15 8.53 -11.21 27.39
N GLU A 16 9.73 -11.36 26.83
CA GLU A 16 10.45 -12.64 26.83
C GLU A 16 10.80 -13.07 28.24
N GLN A 17 10.27 -14.22 28.64
CA GLN A 17 10.65 -14.84 29.89
C GLN A 17 12.01 -15.51 29.79
N LYS A 18 12.92 -15.14 30.67
CA LYS A 18 14.22 -15.79 30.84
C LYS A 18 14.14 -17.07 31.69
N GLU A 19 13.06 -17.25 32.44
CA GLU A 19 12.85 -18.42 33.31
C GLU A 19 11.54 -19.13 32.99
N ARG A 20 11.57 -20.48 33.13
CA ARG A 20 10.41 -21.34 32.86
C ARG A 20 9.44 -21.28 34.05
N HIS A 21 8.24 -20.78 33.85
CA HIS A 21 7.17 -20.79 34.85
C HIS A 21 6.21 -21.97 34.58
N GLU A 22 6.05 -22.85 35.58
CA GLU A 22 5.18 -24.03 35.47
C GLU A 22 3.70 -23.70 35.69
N LYS A 23 3.41 -22.55 36.31
CA LYS A 23 2.05 -22.09 36.58
C LYS A 23 1.93 -20.59 36.30
N GLY A 24 1.11 -20.22 35.34
CA GLY A 24 0.83 -18.83 35.06
C GLY A 24 -0.03 -18.63 33.81
N ASP A 25 -0.98 -17.75 33.92
CA ASP A 25 -1.88 -17.33 32.86
C ASP A 25 -1.51 -15.93 32.29
N LYS A 26 -0.41 -15.35 32.81
CA LYS A 26 0.01 -13.97 32.50
C LYS A 26 1.17 -13.86 31.49
N TRP A 27 1.85 -14.96 31.21
CA TRP A 27 3.09 -14.95 30.45
C TRP A 27 3.01 -15.79 29.17
N VAL A 28 3.72 -15.36 28.15
CA VAL A 28 3.89 -16.12 26.90
C VAL A 28 5.05 -17.10 27.07
N GLY A 29 4.84 -18.39 26.79
CA GLY A 29 5.85 -19.41 26.97
C GLY A 29 5.73 -20.56 25.99
N THR A 30 6.77 -21.41 25.92
CA THR A 30 6.81 -22.60 25.06
C THR A 30 6.33 -23.89 25.75
N GLY A 31 6.06 -23.84 27.07
CA GLY A 31 5.55 -24.97 27.86
C GLY A 31 4.77 -24.49 29.08
N GLY A 32 4.05 -25.39 29.75
CA GLY A 32 3.25 -25.07 30.94
C GLY A 32 1.76 -24.85 30.65
N THR A 33 1.08 -24.16 31.55
CA THR A 33 -0.39 -23.91 31.50
C THR A 33 -0.76 -22.48 31.08
N SER A 34 0.20 -21.68 30.62
CA SER A 34 -0.05 -20.34 30.11
C SER A 34 -1.07 -20.37 28.96
N PRO A 35 -2.00 -19.38 28.87
CA PRO A 35 -2.91 -19.27 27.73
C PRO A 35 -2.19 -18.93 26.41
N TYR A 36 -0.93 -18.50 26.48
CA TYR A 36 -0.11 -18.14 25.31
C TYR A 36 1.13 -19.02 25.23
N GLY A 37 1.45 -19.54 24.05
CA GLY A 37 2.66 -20.31 23.81
C GLY A 37 2.49 -21.40 22.76
N ASN A 38 3.56 -22.15 22.50
CA ASN A 38 3.59 -23.14 21.41
C ASN A 38 3.42 -24.61 21.90
N ALA A 39 3.94 -24.97 23.07
CA ALA A 39 3.98 -26.37 23.55
C ALA A 39 3.27 -26.58 24.90
N GLY A 40 2.42 -25.66 25.32
CA GLY A 40 1.67 -25.73 26.57
C GLY A 40 0.43 -26.63 26.49
N SER A 41 -0.17 -26.89 27.67
CA SER A 41 -1.34 -27.78 27.82
C SER A 41 -2.66 -27.03 28.09
N ASN A 42 -2.73 -25.71 27.90
CA ASN A 42 -3.95 -24.95 28.08
C ASN A 42 -4.93 -25.17 26.92
N PRO A 43 -6.12 -25.77 27.13
CA PRO A 43 -7.07 -26.09 26.07
C PRO A 43 -7.72 -24.82 25.43
N GLU A 44 -7.77 -23.71 26.17
CA GLU A 44 -8.30 -22.42 25.69
C GLU A 44 -7.18 -21.45 25.25
N GLY A 45 -5.95 -21.94 25.23
CA GLY A 45 -4.78 -21.11 24.94
C GLY A 45 -4.63 -20.72 23.47
N ILE A 46 -3.82 -19.71 23.24
CA ILE A 46 -3.38 -19.27 21.92
C ILE A 46 -2.01 -19.87 21.63
N ARG A 47 -1.91 -20.60 20.52
CA ARG A 47 -0.63 -21.10 20.04
C ARG A 47 0.13 -19.98 19.33
N VAL A 48 1.36 -19.72 19.75
CA VAL A 48 2.24 -18.70 19.19
C VAL A 48 3.39 -19.41 18.50
N ASP A 49 3.56 -19.15 17.21
CA ASP A 49 4.58 -19.70 16.30
C ASP A 49 4.61 -21.23 16.13
N GLY A 50 4.80 -21.66 14.92
CA GLY A 50 5.12 -23.03 14.51
C GLY A 50 4.09 -24.12 14.87
N GLU A 51 4.47 -25.37 14.64
CA GLU A 51 3.65 -26.54 14.98
C GLU A 51 3.70 -26.83 16.49
N GLY A 52 2.54 -26.84 17.14
CA GLY A 52 2.44 -27.14 18.57
C GLY A 52 2.68 -28.63 18.84
N LYS A 53 3.50 -28.94 19.85
CA LYS A 53 3.80 -30.34 20.24
C LYS A 53 2.58 -31.09 20.78
N GLN A 54 1.61 -30.40 21.35
CA GLN A 54 0.46 -31.04 22.00
C GLN A 54 -0.89 -30.73 21.35
N ASN A 55 -0.94 -29.87 20.34
CA ASN A 55 -2.15 -29.47 19.58
C ASN A 55 -3.38 -29.10 20.42
N LYS A 56 -3.18 -28.55 21.64
CA LYS A 56 -4.26 -28.25 22.59
C LYS A 56 -4.72 -26.79 22.55
N ALA A 57 -3.99 -25.90 21.87
CA ALA A 57 -4.42 -24.52 21.73
C ALA A 57 -5.48 -24.35 20.64
N VAL A 58 -6.55 -23.63 20.95
CA VAL A 58 -7.68 -23.37 20.05
C VAL A 58 -7.34 -22.34 18.99
N LYS A 59 -6.51 -21.35 19.33
CA LYS A 59 -6.08 -20.27 18.43
C LYS A 59 -4.60 -20.39 18.10
N VAL A 60 -4.26 -20.10 16.86
CA VAL A 60 -2.87 -20.06 16.39
C VAL A 60 -2.52 -18.60 16.14
N TRP A 61 -1.48 -18.13 16.83
CA TRP A 61 -0.86 -16.83 16.57
C TRP A 61 0.46 -17.06 15.86
N GLN A 62 0.62 -16.53 14.68
CA GLN A 62 1.88 -16.56 13.94
C GLN A 62 2.49 -15.17 13.89
N GLN A 63 3.81 -15.08 13.97
CA GLN A 63 4.50 -13.84 13.77
C GLN A 63 4.28 -13.38 12.33
N ARG A 64 3.86 -12.13 12.18
CA ARG A 64 3.71 -11.53 10.87
C ARG A 64 5.10 -11.24 10.28
N ASP A 65 5.37 -11.82 9.13
CA ASP A 65 6.57 -11.52 8.34
C ASP A 65 6.23 -10.41 7.33
N TYR A 66 6.71 -9.19 7.64
CA TYR A 66 6.55 -8.06 6.74
C TYR A 66 7.59 -8.14 5.64
N LYS A 67 7.16 -8.52 4.46
CA LYS A 67 7.99 -8.51 3.25
C LYS A 67 7.54 -7.41 2.29
N ASN A 68 8.42 -7.01 1.39
CA ASN A 68 8.05 -6.13 0.29
C ASN A 68 7.12 -6.88 -0.69
N LEU A 69 6.26 -6.14 -1.38
CA LEU A 69 5.46 -6.71 -2.46
C LEU A 69 6.38 -7.24 -3.56
N ASP A 70 6.11 -8.46 -4.01
CA ASP A 70 6.87 -9.13 -5.06
C ASP A 70 6.33 -8.68 -6.43
N ASP A 71 7.22 -8.11 -7.24
CA ASP A 71 6.91 -7.62 -8.57
C ASP A 71 7.20 -8.65 -9.68
N SER A 72 7.80 -9.80 -9.31
CA SER A 72 8.09 -10.90 -10.24
C SER A 72 6.91 -11.85 -10.44
N ILE A 73 5.84 -11.70 -9.66
CA ILE A 73 4.64 -12.55 -9.78
C ILE A 73 3.96 -12.25 -11.12
N GLU A 74 4.04 -13.20 -12.03
CA GLU A 74 3.30 -13.15 -13.30
C GLU A 74 1.82 -13.37 -13.05
N LEU A 75 1.05 -12.35 -13.32
CA LEU A 75 -0.36 -12.36 -13.03
C LEU A 75 -1.17 -12.52 -14.29
N GLY A 76 -2.21 -13.29 -14.17
CA GLY A 76 -3.30 -13.28 -15.10
C GLY A 76 -4.00 -11.90 -15.20
N THR A 77 -3.26 -10.84 -14.98
CA THR A 77 -3.67 -9.45 -14.77
C THR A 77 -3.75 -8.62 -16.04
N ARG A 78 -4.00 -9.26 -17.16
CA ARG A 78 -4.26 -8.54 -18.41
C ARG A 78 -5.30 -7.42 -18.19
N ASN A 79 -6.30 -7.69 -17.38
CA ASN A 79 -7.38 -6.75 -17.09
C ASN A 79 -6.90 -5.56 -16.26
N ILE A 80 -6.06 -5.80 -15.23
CA ILE A 80 -5.47 -4.71 -14.42
C ILE A 80 -4.59 -3.84 -15.31
N LYS A 81 -3.71 -4.43 -16.10
CA LYS A 81 -2.86 -3.69 -17.05
C LYS A 81 -3.70 -2.90 -18.07
N MET A 82 -4.80 -3.44 -18.57
CA MET A 82 -5.68 -2.72 -19.48
C MET A 82 -6.34 -1.51 -18.81
N ALA A 83 -6.80 -1.64 -17.55
CA ALA A 83 -7.36 -0.52 -16.80
C ALA A 83 -6.32 0.57 -16.56
N LEU A 84 -5.11 0.20 -16.10
CA LEU A 84 -4.01 1.14 -15.88
C LEU A 84 -3.58 1.87 -17.17
N ARG A 85 -3.68 1.24 -18.32
CA ARG A 85 -3.38 1.85 -19.63
C ARG A 85 -4.26 3.04 -19.96
N ARG A 86 -5.46 3.13 -19.38
CA ARG A 86 -6.33 4.31 -19.56
C ARG A 86 -5.71 5.59 -18.99
N LEU A 87 -4.84 5.47 -17.98
CA LEU A 87 -4.14 6.61 -17.41
C LEU A 87 -2.94 7.06 -18.28
N ARG A 88 -2.53 6.30 -19.27
CA ARG A 88 -1.36 6.65 -20.09
C ARG A 88 -1.57 7.96 -20.85
N LYS A 89 -0.64 8.86 -20.64
CA LYS A 89 -0.51 10.09 -21.43
C LYS A 89 0.85 10.08 -22.10
N PHE A 90 0.87 9.74 -23.38
CA PHE A 90 2.10 9.69 -24.13
C PHE A 90 2.56 11.09 -24.53
N ALA A 91 3.80 11.39 -24.28
CA ALA A 91 4.49 12.59 -24.74
C ALA A 91 5.85 12.20 -25.32
N ARG A 92 6.35 12.98 -26.27
CA ARG A 92 7.70 12.82 -26.78
C ARG A 92 8.64 13.52 -25.81
N GLN A 93 9.54 12.77 -25.19
CA GLN A 93 10.48 13.27 -24.19
C GLN A 93 11.85 12.63 -24.36
N GLY A 94 12.91 13.38 -24.11
CA GLY A 94 14.28 12.87 -24.17
C GLY A 94 15.04 13.25 -25.46
N ILE A 95 16.10 12.49 -25.75
CA ILE A 95 16.94 12.68 -26.92
C ILE A 95 16.19 12.18 -28.16
N GLU A 96 16.42 12.84 -29.30
CA GLU A 96 15.83 12.47 -30.57
C GLU A 96 16.50 11.21 -31.15
N GLU A 97 16.01 10.02 -30.78
CA GLU A 97 16.56 8.72 -31.20
C GLU A 97 15.60 7.92 -32.10
N GLU A 98 14.32 8.32 -32.20
CA GLU A 98 13.34 7.65 -33.06
C GLU A 98 13.33 8.26 -34.45
N PHE A 99 13.38 7.45 -35.49
CA PHE A 99 13.31 7.91 -36.86
C PHE A 99 11.90 8.41 -37.21
N ASP A 100 11.81 9.70 -37.60
CA ASP A 100 10.56 10.30 -38.08
C ASP A 100 10.42 10.13 -39.60
N LEU A 101 9.76 9.05 -40.02
CA LEU A 101 9.54 8.79 -41.43
C LEU A 101 8.75 9.89 -42.13
N ASP A 102 7.67 10.37 -41.52
CA ASP A 102 6.81 11.40 -42.12
C ASP A 102 7.52 12.74 -42.22
N GLY A 103 8.25 13.14 -41.18
CA GLY A 103 9.09 14.34 -41.19
C GLY A 103 10.21 14.24 -42.23
N THR A 104 10.88 13.09 -42.30
CA THR A 104 11.94 12.84 -43.27
C THR A 104 11.41 12.93 -44.75
N ILE A 105 10.28 12.33 -45.04
CA ILE A 105 9.65 12.42 -46.40
C ILE A 105 9.33 13.87 -46.72
N LYS A 106 8.68 14.61 -45.83
CA LYS A 106 8.32 16.00 -46.02
C LYS A 106 9.52 16.93 -46.24
N HIS A 107 10.58 16.75 -45.43
CA HIS A 107 11.79 17.54 -45.58
C HIS A 107 12.59 17.21 -46.80
N THR A 108 12.73 15.92 -47.14
CA THR A 108 13.35 15.45 -48.40
C THR A 108 12.64 16.01 -49.62
N ALA A 109 11.31 16.01 -49.62
CA ALA A 109 10.52 16.61 -50.72
C ALA A 109 10.73 18.13 -50.82
N LYS A 110 10.83 18.85 -49.71
CA LYS A 110 11.11 20.30 -49.71
C LYS A 110 12.52 20.64 -50.15
N ASN A 111 13.48 19.73 -49.91
CA ASN A 111 14.89 19.88 -50.28
C ASN A 111 15.20 19.34 -51.68
N ALA A 112 14.25 19.43 -52.62
CA ALA A 112 14.40 18.99 -54.00
C ALA A 112 14.87 17.51 -54.13
N GLY A 113 14.47 16.65 -53.20
CA GLY A 113 14.80 15.23 -53.18
C GLY A 113 16.11 14.87 -52.50
N LEU A 114 16.84 15.82 -51.98
CA LEU A 114 18.00 15.54 -51.12
C LEU A 114 17.53 14.98 -49.75
N LEU A 115 18.02 13.78 -49.44
CA LEU A 115 17.62 13.09 -48.20
C LEU A 115 17.95 13.94 -46.97
N ASP A 116 16.91 14.30 -46.21
CA ASP A 116 17.00 15.03 -44.93
C ASP A 116 16.35 14.21 -43.80
N ILE A 117 17.19 13.42 -43.12
CA ILE A 117 16.74 12.49 -42.05
C ILE A 117 16.31 13.32 -40.83
N LYS A 118 15.08 13.10 -40.38
CA LYS A 118 14.55 13.68 -39.14
C LYS A 118 14.45 12.63 -38.07
N MET A 119 14.99 12.98 -36.89
CA MET A 119 14.86 12.22 -35.66
C MET A 119 13.93 12.95 -34.70
N ILE A 120 13.20 12.21 -33.90
CA ILE A 120 12.30 12.76 -32.87
C ILE A 120 12.50 12.00 -31.57
N ALA A 121 12.15 12.65 -30.45
CA ALA A 121 12.21 12.01 -29.17
C ALA A 121 11.20 10.83 -29.09
N GLU A 122 11.60 9.75 -28.44
CA GLU A 122 10.76 8.57 -28.25
C GLU A 122 9.44 8.93 -27.55
N LYS A 123 8.35 8.30 -27.98
CA LYS A 123 7.03 8.49 -27.39
C LYS A 123 6.92 7.65 -26.11
N GLN A 124 7.00 8.31 -24.95
CA GLN A 124 6.97 7.66 -23.65
C GLN A 124 5.71 8.02 -22.87
N ASN A 125 5.33 7.15 -21.91
CA ASN A 125 4.27 7.48 -20.98
C ASN A 125 4.78 8.52 -19.97
N ALA A 126 4.26 9.74 -20.06
CA ALA A 126 4.68 10.88 -19.24
C ALA A 126 3.92 11.01 -17.91
N VAL A 127 3.01 10.09 -17.60
CA VAL A 127 2.23 10.14 -16.36
C VAL A 127 3.13 9.79 -15.17
N LYS A 128 3.12 10.67 -14.18
CA LYS A 128 3.83 10.51 -12.93
C LYS A 128 2.88 10.01 -11.87
N VAL A 129 3.26 8.93 -11.17
CA VAL A 129 2.39 8.25 -10.20
C VAL A 129 3.13 8.03 -8.88
N LEU A 130 2.47 8.40 -7.78
CA LEU A 130 2.84 8.01 -6.43
C LEU A 130 1.87 6.95 -5.94
N VAL A 131 2.36 5.82 -5.48
CA VAL A 131 1.51 4.77 -4.91
C VAL A 131 1.91 4.49 -3.47
N PHE A 132 0.92 4.50 -2.58
CA PHE A 132 1.09 4.19 -1.17
C PHE A 132 0.36 2.88 -0.87
N PHE A 133 1.07 1.88 -0.36
CA PHE A 133 0.51 0.57 -0.02
C PHE A 133 0.42 0.40 1.49
N ASP A 134 -0.78 0.09 1.96
CA ASP A 134 -1.01 -0.31 3.34
C ASP A 134 -0.44 -1.71 3.58
N VAL A 135 0.28 -1.84 4.70
CA VAL A 135 0.81 -3.11 5.20
C VAL A 135 0.23 -3.47 6.57
N GLY A 136 -0.88 -2.87 6.97
CA GLY A 136 -1.63 -3.19 8.19
C GLY A 136 -2.05 -4.66 8.25
N GLY A 137 -2.31 -5.19 9.47
CA GLY A 137 -2.64 -6.61 9.68
C GLY A 137 -3.91 -7.07 8.97
N SER A 138 -4.87 -6.19 8.80
CA SER A 138 -6.12 -6.41 8.06
C SER A 138 -5.91 -6.64 6.56
N MET A 139 -4.77 -6.19 6.01
CA MET A 139 -4.41 -6.37 4.60
C MET A 139 -3.92 -7.78 4.24
N ASP A 140 -3.66 -8.67 5.22
CA ASP A 140 -3.14 -10.03 4.96
C ASP A 140 -3.96 -10.85 3.94
N PRO A 141 -5.31 -10.84 3.96
CA PRO A 141 -6.11 -11.55 2.96
C PRO A 141 -5.96 -10.97 1.53
N HIS A 142 -5.49 -9.74 1.41
CA HIS A 142 -5.45 -8.97 0.17
C HIS A 142 -4.04 -8.85 -0.43
N ILE A 143 -3.00 -9.44 0.21
CA ILE A 143 -1.60 -9.35 -0.25
C ILE A 143 -1.47 -9.73 -1.72
N LYS A 144 -2.07 -10.85 -2.13
CA LYS A 144 -1.95 -11.35 -3.51
C LYS A 144 -2.45 -10.31 -4.53
N VAL A 145 -3.63 -9.73 -4.32
CA VAL A 145 -4.17 -8.74 -5.27
C VAL A 145 -3.36 -7.44 -5.27
N CYS A 146 -2.77 -7.08 -4.11
CA CYS A 146 -1.86 -5.93 -4.03
C CYS A 146 -0.54 -6.16 -4.77
N GLU A 147 0.06 -7.36 -4.66
CA GLU A 147 1.23 -7.77 -5.45
C GLU A 147 0.92 -7.74 -6.94
N GLU A 148 -0.26 -8.20 -7.33
CA GLU A 148 -0.77 -8.12 -8.68
C GLU A 148 -0.84 -6.68 -9.19
N LEU A 149 -1.47 -5.82 -8.45
CA LEU A 149 -1.54 -4.40 -8.79
C LEU A 149 -0.14 -3.78 -8.86
N PHE A 150 0.72 -4.04 -7.88
CA PHE A 150 2.08 -3.49 -7.83
C PHE A 150 2.90 -3.88 -9.07
N SER A 151 2.91 -5.17 -9.43
CA SER A 151 3.58 -5.66 -10.65
C SER A 151 3.04 -4.96 -11.90
N ALA A 152 1.72 -4.82 -12.01
CA ALA A 152 1.09 -4.16 -13.14
C ALA A 152 1.45 -2.66 -13.22
N VAL A 153 1.40 -1.93 -12.10
CA VAL A 153 1.72 -0.50 -12.01
C VAL A 153 3.20 -0.27 -12.39
N LYS A 154 4.11 -1.09 -11.87
CA LYS A 154 5.56 -1.00 -12.14
C LYS A 154 5.87 -1.19 -13.63
N THR A 155 5.13 -2.05 -14.32
CA THR A 155 5.32 -2.26 -15.77
C THR A 155 4.67 -1.21 -16.65
N GLU A 156 3.63 -0.52 -16.17
CA GLU A 156 2.85 0.42 -16.99
C GLU A 156 3.32 1.88 -16.89
N PHE A 157 4.00 2.27 -15.77
CA PHE A 157 4.43 3.64 -15.54
C PHE A 157 5.94 3.74 -15.38
N LYS A 158 6.58 4.56 -16.23
CA LYS A 158 8.01 4.84 -16.14
C LYS A 158 8.36 5.73 -14.94
N HIS A 159 7.51 6.71 -14.65
CA HIS A 159 7.68 7.64 -13.53
C HIS A 159 6.80 7.20 -12.36
N LEU A 160 7.13 6.05 -11.79
CA LEU A 160 6.48 5.48 -10.63
C LEU A 160 7.37 5.59 -9.41
N GLU A 161 6.81 6.13 -8.33
CA GLU A 161 7.36 6.00 -6.99
C GLU A 161 6.36 5.32 -6.08
N TYR A 162 6.83 4.49 -5.16
CA TYR A 162 5.96 3.79 -4.22
C TYR A 162 6.51 3.83 -2.82
N PHE A 163 5.61 3.75 -1.86
CA PHE A 163 5.89 3.76 -0.44
C PHE A 163 4.94 2.82 0.29
N TYR A 164 5.36 2.37 1.45
CA TYR A 164 4.52 1.59 2.36
C TYR A 164 4.14 2.43 3.57
N PHE A 165 2.95 2.22 4.09
CA PHE A 165 2.46 2.80 5.33
C PHE A 165 1.70 1.73 6.13
N HIS A 166 1.31 2.02 7.38
CA HIS A 166 0.55 1.10 8.21
C HIS A 166 -0.77 1.73 8.63
N ASN A 167 -1.87 1.09 8.29
CA ASN A 167 -3.25 1.49 8.52
C ASN A 167 -3.60 2.85 7.91
N PHE A 168 -2.91 3.94 8.29
CA PHE A 168 -3.14 5.27 7.75
C PHE A 168 -1.84 6.03 7.49
N ILE A 169 -1.94 7.15 6.75
CA ILE A 169 -0.78 8.01 6.45
C ILE A 169 -0.49 8.95 7.61
N TYR A 170 0.78 9.04 8.01
CA TYR A 170 1.28 9.92 9.05
C TYR A 170 2.54 10.65 8.60
N GLU A 171 3.34 11.17 9.55
CA GLU A 171 4.58 11.92 9.28
C GLU A 171 5.68 11.12 8.59
N SER A 172 5.57 9.78 8.56
CA SER A 172 6.60 8.94 7.94
C SER A 172 6.03 7.73 7.23
N VAL A 173 6.69 7.37 6.13
CA VAL A 173 6.46 6.17 5.32
C VAL A 173 7.80 5.49 5.05
N TRP A 174 7.82 4.35 4.37
CA TRP A 174 9.07 3.63 4.07
C TRP A 174 9.01 2.92 2.71
N LYS A 175 10.17 2.48 2.21
CA LYS A 175 10.31 1.69 0.96
C LYS A 175 10.64 0.22 1.20
N ASP A 176 11.14 -0.13 2.38
CA ASP A 176 11.50 -1.50 2.75
C ASP A 176 10.80 -1.93 4.04
N ASN A 177 9.88 -2.88 3.94
CA ASN A 177 9.12 -3.38 5.07
C ASN A 177 9.97 -4.07 6.15
N LYS A 178 11.12 -4.65 5.78
CA LYS A 178 12.06 -5.26 6.73
C LYS A 178 12.81 -4.21 7.54
N ARG A 179 12.99 -3.02 6.97
CA ARG A 179 13.74 -1.91 7.57
C ARG A 179 12.85 -0.77 8.07
N ARG A 180 11.54 -0.95 8.09
CA ARG A 180 10.55 0.09 8.39
C ARG A 180 10.78 0.85 9.70
N HIS A 181 11.49 0.26 10.67
CA HIS A 181 11.79 0.92 11.94
C HIS A 181 13.06 1.78 11.87
N ASN A 182 13.98 1.50 10.95
CA ASN A 182 15.29 2.15 10.85
C ASN A 182 15.38 3.11 9.66
N GLU A 183 14.67 2.82 8.57
CA GLU A 183 14.74 3.58 7.32
C GLU A 183 13.36 4.17 7.00
N ARG A 184 13.01 5.26 7.71
CA ARG A 184 11.78 6.01 7.46
C ARG A 184 12.04 7.24 6.61
N ILE A 185 11.10 7.56 5.76
CA ILE A 185 11.09 8.74 4.91
C ILE A 185 10.01 9.67 5.43
N LYS A 186 10.34 10.93 5.67
CA LYS A 186 9.34 11.90 6.11
C LYS A 186 8.33 12.13 4.99
N THR A 187 7.07 12.13 5.33
CA THR A 187 5.99 12.41 4.39
C THR A 187 6.13 13.81 3.82
N ASP A 188 6.54 14.79 4.61
CA ASP A 188 6.85 16.15 4.13
C ASP A 188 7.94 16.18 3.05
N ASP A 189 9.00 15.36 3.16
CA ASP A 189 10.05 15.28 2.14
C ASP A 189 9.48 14.77 0.80
N ILE A 190 8.50 13.86 0.85
CA ILE A 190 7.80 13.38 -0.34
C ILE A 190 6.95 14.51 -0.95
N LEU A 191 6.20 15.23 -0.13
CA LEU A 191 5.35 16.33 -0.59
C LEU A 191 6.15 17.47 -1.24
N HIS A 192 7.38 17.71 -0.76
CA HIS A 192 8.28 18.71 -1.37
C HIS A 192 8.99 18.19 -2.63
N LYS A 193 9.32 16.89 -2.67
CA LYS A 193 10.09 16.31 -3.76
C LYS A 193 9.25 16.06 -5.02
N TYR A 194 8.01 15.63 -4.84
CA TYR A 194 7.12 15.25 -5.93
C TYR A 194 6.04 16.31 -6.12
N GLY A 195 6.05 16.97 -7.27
CA GLY A 195 5.16 18.10 -7.55
C GLY A 195 3.70 17.71 -7.72
N ALA A 196 2.83 18.71 -7.80
CA ALA A 196 1.36 18.56 -7.92
C ALA A 196 0.90 17.82 -9.19
N ASP A 197 1.78 17.64 -10.16
CA ASP A 197 1.51 16.90 -11.41
C ASP A 197 1.49 15.37 -11.23
N TYR A 198 1.93 14.87 -10.06
CA TYR A 198 1.80 13.45 -9.71
C TYR A 198 0.34 13.06 -9.43
N LYS A 199 -0.02 11.87 -9.88
CA LYS A 199 -1.28 11.22 -9.51
C LYS A 199 -1.03 10.35 -8.30
N VAL A 200 -1.79 10.53 -7.23
CA VAL A 200 -1.60 9.79 -5.97
C VAL A 200 -2.63 8.68 -5.86
N ILE A 201 -2.15 7.47 -5.58
CA ILE A 201 -2.98 6.29 -5.40
C ILE A 201 -2.65 5.66 -4.06
N PHE A 202 -3.61 5.60 -3.16
CA PHE A 202 -3.56 4.80 -1.95
C PHE A 202 -4.15 3.42 -2.21
N VAL A 203 -3.55 2.39 -1.64
CA VAL A 203 -4.05 1.01 -1.71
C VAL A 203 -4.10 0.48 -0.28
N GLY A 204 -5.28 0.24 0.24
CA GLY A 204 -5.51 -0.20 1.61
C GLY A 204 -6.98 -0.41 1.91
N ASP A 205 -7.27 -1.20 2.94
CA ASP A 205 -8.65 -1.52 3.33
C ASP A 205 -9.33 -0.41 4.15
N ALA A 206 -8.55 0.55 4.64
CA ALA A 206 -9.01 1.63 5.52
C ALA A 206 -9.77 1.13 6.76
N THR A 207 -9.45 -0.10 7.22
CA THR A 207 -10.13 -0.75 8.35
C THR A 207 -9.28 -0.64 9.61
N MET A 208 -9.58 0.35 10.43
CA MET A 208 -8.86 0.65 11.67
C MET A 208 -9.79 1.30 12.68
N ALA A 209 -9.32 1.57 13.89
CA ALA A 209 -10.10 2.35 14.84
C ALA A 209 -10.16 3.82 14.40
N PRO A 210 -11.32 4.50 14.46
CA PRO A 210 -11.46 5.89 14.05
C PRO A 210 -10.46 6.86 14.66
N TYR A 211 -10.04 6.62 15.91
CA TYR A 211 -9.05 7.47 16.59
C TYR A 211 -7.66 7.41 15.92
N GLU A 212 -7.33 6.34 15.24
CA GLU A 212 -6.08 6.22 14.47
C GLU A 212 -6.02 7.28 13.36
N ILE A 213 -7.15 7.66 12.80
CA ILE A 213 -7.25 8.68 11.76
C ILE A 213 -7.33 10.09 12.38
N THR A 214 -8.12 10.24 13.46
CA THR A 214 -8.54 11.55 13.93
C THR A 214 -7.68 12.15 15.03
N ASN A 215 -6.87 11.34 15.73
CA ASN A 215 -6.15 11.78 16.93
C ASN A 215 -4.62 11.73 16.74
N PRO A 216 -3.89 12.68 17.35
CA PRO A 216 -2.47 12.49 17.62
C PRO A 216 -2.26 11.24 18.49
N GLY A 217 -1.13 10.54 18.30
CA GLY A 217 -0.86 9.27 19.02
C GLY A 217 -1.81 8.13 18.66
N GLY A 218 -2.57 8.24 17.56
CA GLY A 218 -3.50 7.21 17.11
C GLY A 218 -2.83 6.00 16.46
N SER A 219 -1.65 6.20 15.83
CA SER A 219 -0.92 5.12 15.18
C SER A 219 -0.51 4.03 16.19
N ILE A 220 -0.67 2.77 15.77
CA ILE A 220 -0.24 1.61 16.57
C ILE A 220 1.23 1.25 16.37
N GLU A 221 1.86 1.75 15.31
CA GLU A 221 3.27 1.46 14.97
C GLU A 221 4.26 2.42 15.66
N HIS A 222 3.85 3.65 15.90
CA HIS A 222 4.69 4.69 16.50
C HIS A 222 3.82 5.82 17.05
N TRP A 223 4.41 6.67 17.88
CA TRP A 223 3.73 7.89 18.28
C TRP A 223 3.74 8.91 17.14
N ASN A 224 2.57 9.25 16.61
CA ASN A 224 2.39 10.31 15.61
C ASN A 224 2.03 11.63 16.31
N GLU A 225 2.74 12.70 16.00
CA GLU A 225 2.52 14.03 16.60
C GLU A 225 1.25 14.69 16.05
N GLU A 226 0.97 14.51 14.78
CA GLU A 226 -0.23 15.01 14.10
C GLU A 226 -1.17 13.86 13.75
N ALA A 227 -2.47 14.13 13.79
CA ALA A 227 -3.49 13.18 13.35
C ALA A 227 -3.33 12.80 11.87
N GLY A 228 -3.60 11.54 11.51
CA GLY A 228 -3.56 11.07 10.13
C GLY A 228 -4.46 11.88 9.19
N SER A 229 -5.60 12.37 9.70
CA SER A 229 -6.51 13.24 8.95
C SER A 229 -5.87 14.55 8.50
N LEU A 230 -4.92 15.10 9.25
CA LEU A 230 -4.19 16.31 8.85
C LEU A 230 -3.22 16.01 7.70
N TRP A 231 -2.54 14.87 7.77
CA TRP A 231 -1.65 14.42 6.70
C TRP A 231 -2.42 14.15 5.41
N MET A 232 -3.57 13.50 5.49
CA MET A 232 -4.42 13.29 4.31
C MET A 232 -4.88 14.63 3.71
N LYS A 233 -5.27 15.60 4.54
CA LYS A 233 -5.62 16.95 4.06
C LYS A 233 -4.45 17.67 3.39
N LYS A 234 -3.23 17.57 3.94
CA LYS A 234 -2.03 18.12 3.28
C LYS A 234 -1.86 17.51 1.89
N ILE A 235 -1.99 16.19 1.77
CA ILE A 235 -1.86 15.46 0.50
C ILE A 235 -2.95 15.90 -0.51
N THR A 236 -4.21 15.92 -0.11
CA THR A 236 -5.32 16.31 -0.99
C THR A 236 -5.31 17.79 -1.36
N THR A 237 -4.62 18.63 -0.58
CA THR A 237 -4.42 20.03 -0.92
C THR A 237 -3.32 20.24 -1.96
N ILE A 238 -2.25 19.41 -1.92
CA ILE A 238 -1.12 19.51 -2.83
C ILE A 238 -1.41 18.84 -4.17
N TYR A 239 -2.06 17.67 -4.13
CA TYR A 239 -2.32 16.86 -5.31
C TYR A 239 -3.80 16.89 -5.69
N ASP A 240 -4.11 17.42 -6.87
CA ASP A 240 -5.49 17.49 -7.38
C ASP A 240 -6.10 16.12 -7.67
N LYS A 241 -5.25 15.12 -7.90
CA LYS A 241 -5.65 13.78 -8.32
C LYS A 241 -5.20 12.74 -7.31
N VAL A 242 -6.03 12.51 -6.31
CA VAL A 242 -5.85 11.50 -5.26
C VAL A 242 -6.99 10.49 -5.35
N ALA A 243 -6.66 9.19 -5.34
CA ALA A 243 -7.63 8.11 -5.34
C ALA A 243 -7.22 7.06 -4.30
N TRP A 244 -8.20 6.37 -3.73
CA TRP A 244 -8.00 5.25 -2.81
C TRP A 244 -8.58 3.98 -3.42
N LEU A 245 -7.78 2.94 -3.53
CA LEU A 245 -8.20 1.61 -3.98
C LEU A 245 -8.38 0.70 -2.76
N ASN A 246 -9.60 0.31 -2.49
CA ASN A 246 -9.96 -0.49 -1.32
C ASN A 246 -10.25 -1.94 -1.75
N PRO A 247 -9.53 -2.95 -1.21
CA PRO A 247 -9.76 -4.36 -1.54
C PRO A 247 -11.02 -4.95 -0.89
N VAL A 248 -11.58 -4.29 0.13
CA VAL A 248 -12.84 -4.72 0.75
C VAL A 248 -14.00 -4.44 -0.19
N PRO A 249 -14.95 -5.38 -0.37
CA PRO A 249 -16.14 -5.14 -1.18
C PRO A 249 -16.92 -3.90 -0.73
N SER A 250 -17.34 -3.07 -1.68
CA SER A 250 -18.00 -1.78 -1.39
C SER A 250 -19.31 -1.91 -0.57
N GLU A 251 -19.97 -3.06 -0.64
CA GLU A 251 -21.16 -3.39 0.18
C GLU A 251 -20.86 -3.45 1.69
N HIS A 252 -19.59 -3.57 2.08
CA HIS A 252 -19.15 -3.60 3.48
C HIS A 252 -18.66 -2.25 4.00
N TRP A 253 -18.49 -1.25 3.14
CA TRP A 253 -17.89 0.03 3.55
C TRP A 253 -18.73 0.79 4.57
N ASP A 254 -20.05 0.77 4.44
CA ASP A 254 -20.97 1.48 5.33
C ASP A 254 -20.98 0.94 6.76
N TYR A 255 -20.39 -0.25 7.00
CA TYR A 255 -20.27 -0.83 8.32
C TYR A 255 -18.99 -0.42 9.07
N SER A 256 -18.10 0.37 8.43
CA SER A 256 -16.83 0.79 9.00
C SER A 256 -16.74 2.31 9.08
N ALA A 257 -16.75 2.83 10.31
CA ALA A 257 -16.61 4.28 10.54
C ALA A 257 -15.27 4.83 10.03
N SER A 258 -14.19 4.05 10.03
CA SER A 258 -12.89 4.48 9.50
C SER A 258 -12.90 4.62 7.98
N ILE A 259 -13.62 3.74 7.28
CA ILE A 259 -13.81 3.86 5.82
C ILE A 259 -14.60 5.13 5.49
N ASP A 260 -15.67 5.41 6.25
CA ASP A 260 -16.50 6.61 6.03
C ASP A 260 -15.70 7.91 6.26
N ILE A 261 -14.90 7.95 7.34
CA ILE A 261 -13.99 9.08 7.60
C ILE A 261 -12.98 9.23 6.46
N THR A 262 -12.38 8.13 6.01
CA THR A 262 -11.40 8.16 4.91
C THR A 262 -12.04 8.66 3.62
N ARG A 263 -13.23 8.16 3.26
CA ARG A 263 -14.00 8.64 2.09
C ARG A 263 -14.25 10.14 2.15
N THR A 264 -14.66 10.63 3.32
CA THR A 264 -14.88 12.07 3.53
C THR A 264 -13.59 12.88 3.29
N LEU A 265 -12.44 12.42 3.81
CA LEU A 265 -11.16 13.10 3.67
C LEU A 265 -10.64 13.16 2.23
N ILE A 266 -11.00 12.19 1.40
CA ILE A 266 -10.61 12.12 -0.03
C ILE A 266 -11.76 12.49 -0.97
N GLU A 267 -12.79 13.16 -0.48
CA GLU A 267 -13.94 13.63 -1.28
C GLU A 267 -14.63 12.51 -2.05
N ASP A 268 -14.86 11.37 -1.39
CA ASP A 268 -15.47 10.15 -1.94
C ASP A 268 -14.73 9.55 -3.16
N ARG A 269 -13.40 9.78 -3.25
CA ARG A 269 -12.54 9.22 -4.31
C ARG A 269 -12.01 7.82 -3.95
N MET A 270 -12.82 7.02 -3.24
CA MET A 270 -12.54 5.62 -2.93
C MET A 270 -13.20 4.70 -3.97
N TYR A 271 -12.43 3.74 -4.46
CA TYR A 271 -12.86 2.78 -5.48
C TYR A 271 -12.51 1.36 -5.01
N GLY A 272 -13.39 0.39 -5.31
CA GLY A 272 -13.08 -1.00 -5.02
C GLY A 272 -11.88 -1.49 -5.83
N LEU A 273 -11.04 -2.33 -5.25
CA LEU A 273 -9.93 -2.97 -5.96
C LEU A 273 -10.47 -4.11 -6.86
N THR A 274 -11.31 -3.75 -7.81
CA THR A 274 -11.93 -4.57 -8.84
C THR A 274 -11.62 -3.98 -10.21
N LEU A 275 -11.87 -4.72 -11.28
CA LEU A 275 -11.66 -4.21 -12.63
C LEU A 275 -12.44 -2.91 -12.88
N LYS A 276 -13.71 -2.88 -12.48
CA LYS A 276 -14.55 -1.69 -12.63
C LYS A 276 -14.03 -0.52 -11.79
N GLY A 277 -13.70 -0.76 -10.52
CA GLY A 277 -13.18 0.30 -9.64
C GLY A 277 -11.84 0.85 -10.12
N LEU A 278 -10.95 0.00 -10.67
CA LEU A 278 -9.73 0.44 -11.33
C LEU A 278 -10.03 1.29 -12.56
N GLU A 279 -10.97 0.89 -13.40
CA GLU A 279 -11.37 1.68 -14.58
C GLU A 279 -11.94 3.06 -14.20
N ASP A 280 -12.79 3.09 -13.18
CA ASP A 280 -13.39 4.33 -12.68
C ASP A 280 -12.33 5.25 -12.04
N SER A 281 -11.40 4.70 -11.24
CA SER A 281 -10.31 5.45 -10.63
C SER A 281 -9.35 6.01 -11.70
N MET A 282 -8.97 5.21 -12.70
CA MET A 282 -8.11 5.68 -13.80
C MET A 282 -8.80 6.76 -14.65
N SER A 283 -10.10 6.63 -14.87
CA SER A 283 -10.90 7.67 -15.55
C SER A 283 -10.90 8.98 -14.78
N TYR A 284 -11.02 8.92 -13.45
CA TYR A 284 -10.93 10.11 -12.59
C TYR A 284 -9.54 10.74 -12.62
N LEU A 285 -8.48 9.92 -12.46
CA LEU A 285 -7.09 10.39 -12.42
C LEU A 285 -6.61 10.96 -13.76
N SER A 286 -7.26 10.61 -14.87
CA SER A 286 -6.89 11.04 -16.23
C SER A 286 -7.46 12.40 -16.64
N LYS A 287 -8.51 12.85 -15.99
CA LYS A 287 -9.16 14.14 -16.21
C LYS A 287 -8.37 15.29 -15.57
#